data_cce1d16d7694b68c6525216cba46d425
#
_entry.id   cce1d16d7694b68c6525216cba46d425
#
_cell.length_a   1.000
_cell.length_b   1.000
_cell.length_c   1.000
_cell.angle_alpha   90.00
_cell.angle_beta   90.00
_cell.angle_gamma   90.00
#
_symmetry.space_group_name_H-M   'P 1'
#
loop_
_entity.id
_entity.type
_entity.pdbx_description
1 polymer ?
#
loop_
_entity_poly.entity_id
_entity_poly.type
_entity_poly.pdbx_seq_one_letter_code
_entity_poly.pdbx_strand_id
1 'polypeptide(L)'
;MAVFYFVRHAKAGSRSHWRGDDRLRPIGKKGAKQAEGLIDIFKPFKISAIYSSPYLRCVQTVEPLASDRGLEVRQAAALAEGRGLRGAFEFMDDPKLDDIVLSTHGDVVWELVEDLVRRRVIKPGEGGYEKGSTWVVEVRDGKPVRALFIPAP
;
A
#
# COMPACT_ATOMS: atom_id res chain seq x y z
N MET A 1 10.83 -0.18 -17.13
CA MET A 1 9.90 -0.89 -16.24
C MET A 1 9.96 -0.29 -14.85
N ALA A 2 8.81 -0.08 -14.23
CA ALA A 2 8.73 0.55 -12.91
C ALA A 2 8.17 -0.43 -11.88
N VAL A 3 8.49 -0.22 -10.59
CA VAL A 3 7.99 -1.04 -9.49
C VAL A 3 7.21 -0.17 -8.52
N PHE A 4 6.00 -0.65 -8.16
CA PHE A 4 5.15 -0.04 -7.16
C PHE A 4 4.83 -1.06 -6.09
N TYR A 5 4.91 -0.62 -4.83
CA TYR A 5 4.63 -1.48 -3.68
C TYR A 5 3.33 -1.00 -3.04
N PHE A 6 2.26 -1.78 -3.21
CA PHE A 6 0.97 -1.47 -2.60
C PHE A 6 0.92 -2.08 -1.21
N VAL A 7 0.89 -1.23 -0.20
CA VAL A 7 0.80 -1.67 1.20
C VAL A 7 -0.60 -1.34 1.70
N ARG A 8 -1.35 -2.35 2.13
CA ARG A 8 -2.60 -2.09 2.83
C ARG A 8 -2.28 -1.67 4.25
N HIS A 9 -2.97 -0.63 4.75
CA HIS A 9 -2.71 -0.16 6.10
C HIS A 9 -2.75 -1.31 7.11
N ALA A 10 -1.93 -1.18 8.16
CA ALA A 10 -1.82 -2.16 9.23
C ALA A 10 -3.10 -2.21 10.06
N LYS A 11 -3.20 -3.19 10.94
CA LYS A 11 -4.39 -3.40 11.75
C LYS A 11 -4.68 -2.19 12.62
N ALA A 12 -5.88 -1.63 12.46
CA ALA A 12 -6.36 -0.48 13.22
C ALA A 12 -7.39 -0.93 14.25
N GLY A 13 -7.74 -0.03 15.17
CA GLY A 13 -8.81 -0.28 16.11
C GLY A 13 -10.15 -0.46 15.39
N SER A 14 -11.14 -0.99 16.09
CA SER A 14 -12.46 -1.24 15.53
C SER A 14 -13.13 0.05 15.08
N ARG A 15 -13.61 0.06 13.83
CA ARG A 15 -14.37 1.19 13.29
C ARG A 15 -15.63 1.46 14.12
N SER A 16 -16.28 0.40 14.59
CA SER A 16 -17.52 0.51 15.38
C SER A 16 -17.30 1.10 16.77
N HIS A 17 -16.09 0.99 17.32
CA HIS A 17 -15.74 1.53 18.64
C HIS A 17 -15.03 2.87 18.57
N TRP A 18 -14.65 3.32 17.38
CA TRP A 18 -13.97 4.60 17.21
C TRP A 18 -14.98 5.74 17.28
N ARG A 19 -14.67 6.75 18.08
CA ARG A 19 -15.49 7.95 18.19
C ARG A 19 -14.76 9.12 17.54
N GLY A 20 -15.45 9.80 16.64
CA GLY A 20 -14.90 10.92 15.91
C GLY A 20 -14.65 10.59 14.45
N ASP A 21 -13.81 11.40 13.82
CA ASP A 21 -13.51 11.29 12.39
C ASP A 21 -12.73 10.01 12.09
N ASP A 22 -13.26 9.16 11.21
CA ASP A 22 -12.62 7.91 10.84
C ASP A 22 -11.23 8.11 10.23
N ARG A 23 -10.98 9.28 9.64
CA ARG A 23 -9.66 9.61 9.08
C ARG A 23 -8.57 9.67 10.15
N LEU A 24 -8.96 9.90 11.40
CA LEU A 24 -8.05 10.01 12.54
C LEU A 24 -7.92 8.71 13.34
N ARG A 25 -8.60 7.66 12.94
CA ARG A 25 -8.53 6.37 13.63
C ARG A 25 -7.15 5.75 13.45
N PRO A 26 -6.38 5.54 14.52
CA PRO A 26 -5.00 5.07 14.43
C PRO A 26 -4.89 3.55 14.28
N ILE A 27 -3.69 3.08 13.93
CA ILE A 27 -3.37 1.67 14.04
C ILE A 27 -3.30 1.28 15.52
N GLY A 28 -3.61 0.02 15.83
CA GLY A 28 -3.50 -0.51 17.18
C GLY A 28 -2.12 -1.08 17.46
N LYS A 29 -1.98 -1.74 18.63
CA LYS A 29 -0.70 -2.35 19.03
C LYS A 29 -0.23 -3.39 18.02
N LYS A 30 -1.13 -4.23 17.53
CA LYS A 30 -0.81 -5.25 16.54
C LYS A 30 -0.40 -4.61 15.22
N GLY A 31 -1.09 -3.54 14.84
CA GLY A 31 -0.75 -2.78 13.65
C GLY A 31 0.62 -2.11 13.75
N ALA A 32 0.97 -1.61 14.94
CA ALA A 32 2.28 -1.01 15.16
C ALA A 32 3.40 -2.02 14.96
N LYS A 33 3.19 -3.27 15.40
CA LYS A 33 4.16 -4.35 15.15
C LYS A 33 4.27 -4.69 13.67
N GLN A 34 3.14 -4.68 12.96
CA GLN A 34 3.13 -4.90 11.52
C GLN A 34 3.90 -3.79 10.80
N ALA A 35 3.70 -2.54 11.22
CA ALA A 35 4.40 -1.40 10.64
C ALA A 35 5.92 -1.52 10.83
N GLU A 36 6.38 -1.90 12.03
CA GLU A 36 7.79 -2.15 12.29
C GLU A 36 8.32 -3.31 11.45
N GLY A 37 7.52 -4.37 11.30
CA GLY A 37 7.89 -5.55 10.51
C GLY A 37 8.10 -5.26 9.04
N LEU A 38 7.51 -4.19 8.51
CA LEU A 38 7.71 -3.81 7.12
C LEU A 38 9.17 -3.44 6.85
N ILE A 39 9.90 -2.98 7.85
CA ILE A 39 11.32 -2.65 7.69
C ILE A 39 12.09 -3.87 7.18
N ASP A 40 11.86 -5.04 7.78
CA ASP A 40 12.51 -6.27 7.35
C ASP A 40 11.99 -6.76 5.99
N ILE A 41 10.68 -6.66 5.78
CA ILE A 41 10.06 -7.04 4.50
C ILE A 41 10.72 -6.29 3.34
N PHE A 42 10.98 -5.00 3.52
CA PHE A 42 11.49 -4.14 2.45
C PHE A 42 13.01 -4.11 2.32
N LYS A 43 13.75 -4.81 3.20
CA LYS A 43 15.22 -4.82 3.12
C LYS A 43 15.78 -5.11 1.73
N PRO A 44 15.27 -6.11 0.99
CA PRO A 44 15.82 -6.40 -0.34
C PRO A 44 15.35 -5.44 -1.43
N PHE A 45 14.44 -4.52 -1.12
CA PHE A 45 13.84 -3.65 -2.13
C PHE A 45 14.37 -2.22 -2.06
N LYS A 46 14.57 -1.62 -3.23
CA LYS A 46 14.91 -0.21 -3.34
C LYS A 46 13.62 0.59 -3.21
N ILE A 47 13.67 1.70 -2.48
CA ILE A 47 12.55 2.62 -2.34
C ILE A 47 13.02 4.03 -2.68
N SER A 48 12.35 4.68 -3.63
CA SER A 48 12.66 6.06 -4.02
C SER A 48 11.80 7.07 -3.28
N ALA A 49 10.53 6.74 -3.04
CA ALA A 49 9.59 7.62 -2.32
C ALA A 49 8.46 6.81 -1.72
N ILE A 50 7.82 7.37 -0.72
CA ILE A 50 6.68 6.75 -0.03
C ILE A 50 5.52 7.74 -0.05
N TYR A 51 4.40 7.31 -0.64
CA TYR A 51 3.15 8.06 -0.65
C TYR A 51 2.12 7.31 0.17
N SER A 52 1.22 8.04 0.80
CA SER A 52 0.18 7.46 1.65
C SER A 52 -1.14 8.18 1.48
N SER A 53 -2.23 7.43 1.60
CA SER A 53 -3.53 8.03 1.87
C SER A 53 -3.37 8.99 3.06
N PRO A 54 -4.10 10.12 3.08
CA PRO A 54 -4.06 11.06 4.21
C PRO A 54 -4.60 10.49 5.53
N TYR A 55 -5.30 9.35 5.48
CA TYR A 55 -5.84 8.72 6.68
C TYR A 55 -4.71 8.30 7.60
N LEU A 56 -4.85 8.63 8.90
CA LEU A 56 -3.80 8.40 9.88
C LEU A 56 -3.29 6.96 9.89
N ARG A 57 -4.19 5.98 9.81
CA ARG A 57 -3.78 4.56 9.83
C ARG A 57 -2.87 4.19 8.67
N CYS A 58 -3.05 4.82 7.51
CA CYS A 58 -2.19 4.57 6.36
C CYS A 58 -0.81 5.22 6.53
N VAL A 59 -0.79 6.45 7.05
CA VAL A 59 0.46 7.18 7.32
C VAL A 59 1.28 6.41 8.35
N GLN A 60 0.65 6.03 9.47
CA GLN A 60 1.34 5.31 10.54
C GLN A 60 1.92 3.96 10.09
N THR A 61 1.27 3.31 9.15
CA THR A 61 1.73 2.00 8.64
C THR A 61 3.12 2.10 8.03
N VAL A 62 3.42 3.18 7.34
CA VAL A 62 4.69 3.32 6.62
C VAL A 62 5.68 4.28 7.27
N GLU A 63 5.32 4.90 8.41
CA GLU A 63 6.23 5.80 9.12
C GLU A 63 7.52 5.12 9.58
N PRO A 64 7.49 3.91 10.21
CA PRO A 64 8.73 3.26 10.59
C PRO A 64 9.64 2.96 9.39
N LEU A 65 9.06 2.49 8.30
CA LEU A 65 9.81 2.21 7.07
C LEU A 65 10.44 3.49 6.51
N ALA A 66 9.68 4.58 6.48
CA ALA A 66 10.16 5.86 5.99
C ALA A 66 11.34 6.35 6.85
N SER A 67 11.20 6.27 8.17
CA SER A 67 12.26 6.66 9.09
C SER A 67 13.53 5.84 8.86
N ASP A 68 13.39 4.53 8.69
CA ASP A 68 14.51 3.63 8.44
C ASP A 68 15.25 3.98 7.14
N ARG A 69 14.53 4.46 6.13
CA ARG A 69 15.09 4.79 4.83
C ARG A 69 15.46 6.27 4.67
N GLY A 70 15.22 7.09 5.70
CA GLY A 70 15.49 8.53 5.61
C GLY A 70 14.59 9.25 4.60
N LEU A 71 13.35 8.75 4.43
CA LEU A 71 12.37 9.30 3.51
C LEU A 71 11.20 9.92 4.25
N GLU A 72 10.52 10.87 3.59
CA GLU A 72 9.28 11.44 4.10
C GLU A 72 8.10 10.60 3.64
N VAL A 73 7.04 10.56 4.45
CA VAL A 73 5.75 10.04 4.01
C VAL A 73 4.99 11.20 3.38
N ARG A 74 4.73 11.11 2.09
CA ARG A 74 4.00 12.14 1.33
C ARG A 74 2.54 11.75 1.21
N GLN A 75 1.65 12.62 1.65
CA GLN A 75 0.22 12.35 1.59
C GLN A 75 -0.32 12.63 0.19
N ALA A 76 -1.21 11.75 -0.28
CA ALA A 76 -1.83 11.87 -1.60
C ALA A 76 -3.30 11.49 -1.52
N ALA A 77 -4.18 12.43 -1.81
CA ALA A 77 -5.63 12.21 -1.78
C ALA A 77 -6.07 11.09 -2.73
N ALA A 78 -5.33 10.87 -3.81
CA ALA A 78 -5.61 9.81 -4.78
C ALA A 78 -5.61 8.40 -4.17
N LEU A 79 -4.94 8.21 -3.01
CA LEU A 79 -4.85 6.94 -2.34
C LEU A 79 -5.88 6.75 -1.23
N ALA A 80 -6.79 7.71 -1.04
CA ALA A 80 -7.79 7.66 0.02
C ALA A 80 -8.85 6.58 -0.22
N GLU A 81 -9.46 6.14 0.88
CA GLU A 81 -10.59 5.21 0.82
C GLU A 81 -11.68 5.80 -0.07
N GLY A 82 -12.26 4.97 -0.93
CA GLY A 82 -13.29 5.41 -1.87
C GLY A 82 -12.78 5.91 -3.21
N ARG A 83 -11.48 6.21 -3.34
CA ARG A 83 -10.92 6.65 -4.63
C ARG A 83 -10.63 5.48 -5.57
N GLY A 84 -10.48 4.28 -5.03
CA GLY A 84 -10.27 3.07 -5.79
C GLY A 84 -8.93 2.99 -6.52
N LEU A 85 -8.79 1.97 -7.33
CA LEU A 85 -7.56 1.74 -8.09
C LEU A 85 -7.25 2.86 -9.09
N ARG A 86 -8.28 3.55 -9.56
CA ARG A 86 -8.10 4.67 -10.50
C ARG A 86 -7.14 5.72 -9.93
N GLY A 87 -7.25 6.03 -8.63
CA GLY A 87 -6.34 6.97 -7.99
C GLY A 87 -4.89 6.49 -8.03
N ALA A 88 -4.69 5.19 -7.82
CA ALA A 88 -3.34 4.60 -7.85
C ALA A 88 -2.73 4.64 -9.25
N PHE A 89 -3.54 4.55 -10.30
CA PHE A 89 -3.04 4.65 -11.67
C PHE A 89 -2.43 6.01 -11.97
N GLU A 90 -2.78 7.06 -11.22
CA GLU A 90 -2.13 8.36 -11.39
C GLU A 90 -0.62 8.24 -11.14
N PHE A 91 -0.23 7.33 -10.25
CA PHE A 91 1.19 7.04 -9.99
C PHE A 91 1.78 6.11 -11.04
N MET A 92 1.09 5.01 -11.32
CA MET A 92 1.59 4.00 -12.25
C MET A 92 1.73 4.51 -13.68
N ASP A 93 0.92 5.50 -14.06
CA ASP A 93 0.98 6.11 -15.39
C ASP A 93 2.08 7.17 -15.52
N ASP A 94 2.70 7.57 -14.42
CA ASP A 94 3.76 8.57 -14.45
C ASP A 94 5.10 7.89 -14.75
N PRO A 95 5.69 8.11 -15.93
CA PRO A 95 6.93 7.42 -16.31
C PRO A 95 8.16 7.84 -15.51
N LYS A 96 8.05 8.88 -14.70
CA LYS A 96 9.15 9.36 -13.85
C LYS A 96 9.23 8.59 -12.53
N LEU A 97 8.18 7.86 -12.17
CA LEU A 97 8.09 7.20 -10.88
C LEU A 97 8.51 5.73 -10.98
N ASP A 98 9.40 5.32 -10.07
CA ASP A 98 9.87 3.95 -9.95
C ASP A 98 10.26 3.70 -8.50
N ASP A 99 10.10 2.46 -8.04
CA ASP A 99 10.40 2.05 -6.67
C ASP A 99 9.59 2.85 -5.64
N ILE A 100 8.29 2.96 -5.87
CA ILE A 100 7.37 3.79 -5.09
C ILE A 100 6.49 2.94 -4.18
N VAL A 101 6.50 3.27 -2.88
CA VAL A 101 5.59 2.67 -1.91
C VAL A 101 4.29 3.47 -1.88
N LEU A 102 3.16 2.78 -1.97
CA LEU A 102 1.82 3.38 -1.91
C LEU A 102 1.05 2.74 -0.76
N SER A 103 0.90 3.48 0.34
CA SER A 103 0.12 3.02 1.50
C SER A 103 -1.33 3.42 1.33
N THR A 104 -2.24 2.44 1.36
CA THR A 104 -3.63 2.68 1.00
C THR A 104 -4.59 1.73 1.73
N HIS A 105 -5.81 1.65 1.26
CA HIS A 105 -6.93 0.97 1.91
C HIS A 105 -7.29 -0.35 1.24
N GLY A 106 -8.11 -1.13 1.93
CA GLY A 106 -8.54 -2.44 1.45
C GLY A 106 -9.32 -2.40 0.15
N ASP A 107 -10.14 -1.37 -0.08
CA ASP A 107 -10.89 -1.24 -1.32
C ASP A 107 -9.97 -1.06 -2.53
N VAL A 108 -8.92 -0.27 -2.39
CA VAL A 108 -7.93 -0.05 -3.45
C VAL A 108 -7.17 -1.34 -3.75
N VAL A 109 -6.70 -2.03 -2.70
CA VAL A 109 -5.94 -3.29 -2.87
C VAL A 109 -6.84 -4.40 -3.44
N TRP A 110 -8.11 -4.45 -3.01
CA TRP A 110 -9.07 -5.39 -3.57
C TRP A 110 -9.24 -5.19 -5.07
N GLU A 111 -9.41 -3.93 -5.51
CA GLU A 111 -9.55 -3.62 -6.94
C GLU A 111 -8.27 -3.91 -7.70
N LEU A 112 -7.10 -3.72 -7.07
CA LEU A 112 -5.83 -4.10 -7.67
C LEU A 112 -5.79 -5.59 -7.95
N VAL A 113 -6.17 -6.42 -6.96
CA VAL A 113 -6.18 -7.87 -7.11
C VAL A 113 -7.11 -8.27 -8.26
N GLU A 114 -8.31 -7.69 -8.32
CA GLU A 114 -9.24 -7.96 -9.40
C GLU A 114 -8.68 -7.58 -10.77
N ASP A 115 -7.99 -6.44 -10.84
CA ASP A 115 -7.37 -5.97 -12.07
C ASP A 115 -6.24 -6.91 -12.51
N LEU A 116 -5.42 -7.37 -11.57
CA LEU A 116 -4.33 -8.30 -11.85
C LEU A 116 -4.86 -9.64 -12.38
N VAL A 117 -5.96 -10.12 -11.83
CA VAL A 117 -6.61 -11.35 -12.30
C VAL A 117 -7.16 -11.15 -13.72
N ARG A 118 -7.85 -10.03 -13.95
CA ARG A 118 -8.43 -9.70 -15.25
C ARG A 118 -7.35 -9.61 -16.34
N ARG A 119 -6.21 -9.05 -16.00
CA ARG A 119 -5.06 -8.94 -16.92
C ARG A 119 -4.26 -10.24 -17.04
N ARG A 120 -4.63 -11.27 -16.29
CA ARG A 120 -3.92 -12.55 -16.23
C ARG A 120 -2.48 -12.42 -15.73
N VAL A 121 -2.21 -11.40 -14.91
CA VAL A 121 -0.93 -11.23 -14.23
C VAL A 121 -0.80 -12.23 -13.10
N ILE A 122 -1.91 -12.50 -12.41
CA ILE A 122 -2.00 -13.52 -11.37
C ILE A 122 -3.21 -14.41 -11.64
N LYS A 123 -3.23 -15.58 -11.00
CA LYS A 123 -4.38 -16.51 -11.08
C LYS A 123 -5.42 -16.13 -10.04
N PRO A 124 -6.72 -16.44 -10.29
CA PRO A 124 -7.76 -16.24 -9.28
C PRO A 124 -7.38 -16.98 -7.98
N GLY A 125 -7.52 -16.29 -6.84
CA GLY A 125 -7.19 -16.86 -5.53
C GLY A 125 -5.73 -16.80 -5.15
N GLU A 126 -4.87 -16.33 -6.05
CA GLU A 126 -3.45 -16.18 -5.75
C GLU A 126 -3.24 -14.93 -4.89
N GLY A 127 -2.50 -15.08 -3.77
CA GLY A 127 -2.20 -13.97 -2.86
C GLY A 127 -3.42 -13.54 -2.04
N GLY A 128 -3.43 -12.31 -1.59
CA GLY A 128 -4.47 -11.79 -0.73
C GLY A 128 -4.48 -10.27 -0.66
N TYR A 129 -5.16 -9.74 0.34
CA TYR A 129 -5.23 -8.29 0.56
C TYR A 129 -5.38 -7.96 2.05
N GLU A 130 -4.83 -8.81 2.92
CA GLU A 130 -4.93 -8.63 4.36
C GLU A 130 -4.21 -7.35 4.84
N LYS A 131 -4.64 -6.87 5.99
CA LYS A 131 -4.05 -5.66 6.59
C LYS A 131 -2.56 -5.88 6.88
N GLY A 132 -1.75 -4.93 6.46
CA GLY A 132 -0.29 -5.02 6.60
C GLY A 132 0.42 -5.78 5.49
N SER A 133 -0.32 -6.35 4.54
CA SER A 133 0.28 -7.07 3.42
C SER A 133 0.74 -6.12 2.32
N THR A 134 1.58 -6.64 1.44
CA THR A 134 2.18 -5.87 0.34
C THR A 134 2.03 -6.60 -0.98
N TRP A 135 1.71 -5.86 -2.04
CA TRP A 135 1.81 -6.33 -3.41
C TRP A 135 2.94 -5.59 -4.09
N VAL A 136 3.90 -6.33 -4.61
CA VAL A 136 4.98 -5.79 -5.44
C VAL A 136 4.51 -5.88 -6.89
N VAL A 137 4.32 -4.74 -7.54
CA VAL A 137 3.76 -4.70 -8.90
C VAL A 137 4.76 -4.09 -9.86
N GLU A 138 5.16 -4.86 -10.87
CA GLU A 138 5.99 -4.36 -11.94
C GLU A 138 5.08 -3.82 -13.05
N VAL A 139 5.39 -2.63 -13.52
CA VAL A 139 4.57 -1.88 -14.47
C VAL A 139 5.39 -1.56 -15.72
N ARG A 140 4.80 -1.77 -16.90
CA ARG A 140 5.38 -1.38 -18.17
C ARG A 140 4.37 -0.54 -18.92
N ASP A 141 4.78 0.67 -19.32
CA ASP A 141 3.89 1.60 -20.05
C ASP A 141 2.57 1.82 -19.32
N GLY A 142 2.64 1.99 -18.00
CA GLY A 142 1.48 2.25 -17.16
C GLY A 142 0.63 1.02 -16.85
N LYS A 143 1.02 -0.17 -17.30
CA LYS A 143 0.22 -1.39 -17.12
C LYS A 143 0.94 -2.43 -16.28
N PRO A 144 0.27 -2.99 -15.27
CA PRO A 144 0.84 -4.10 -14.49
C PRO A 144 1.16 -5.30 -15.39
N VAL A 145 2.39 -5.81 -15.29
CA VAL A 145 2.84 -6.97 -16.07
C VAL A 145 3.30 -8.12 -15.20
N ARG A 146 3.63 -7.88 -13.93
CA ARG A 146 4.04 -8.91 -12.98
C ARG A 146 3.70 -8.45 -11.57
N ALA A 147 3.33 -9.38 -10.71
CA ALA A 147 3.01 -9.05 -9.33
C ALA A 147 3.41 -10.19 -8.38
N LEU A 148 3.85 -9.80 -7.18
CA LEU A 148 4.22 -10.72 -6.12
C LEU A 148 3.52 -10.29 -4.84
N PHE A 149 2.86 -11.23 -4.17
CA PHE A 149 2.21 -10.98 -2.89
C PHE A 149 3.14 -11.32 -1.73
N ILE A 150 3.24 -10.42 -0.75
CA ILE A 150 4.00 -10.63 0.47
C ILE A 150 3.02 -10.51 1.65
N PRO A 151 2.82 -11.60 2.42
CA PRO A 151 1.91 -11.56 3.57
C PRO A 151 2.34 -10.53 4.61
N ALA A 152 1.40 -10.14 5.47
CA ALA A 152 1.69 -9.23 6.58
C ALA A 152 2.75 -9.83 7.49
N PRO A 153 3.63 -9.02 8.04
CA PRO A 153 4.66 -9.48 8.97
C PRO A 153 4.09 -9.92 10.32
#